data_c956ea6080076c5651dbe2077d3a6fa8
#
_entry.id   c956ea6080076c5651dbe2077d3a6fa8
#
_cell.length_a   1.000
_cell.length_b   1.000
_cell.length_c   1.000
_cell.angle_alpha   90.00
_cell.angle_beta   90.00
_cell.angle_gamma   90.00
#
_symmetry.space_group_name_H-M   'P 1'
#
loop_
_entity.id
_entity.type
_entity.pdbx_description
1 polymer ?
#
loop_
_entity_poly.entity_id
_entity_poly.type
_entity_poly.pdbx_seq_one_letter_code
_entity_poly.pdbx_strand_id
1 'polypeptide(L)'
;HVRSRRQRQMCIRDRDNSVDESKDPYFKSLLDKGAKRAEDFILDENFTQNEVIQEWRQAFSQFKTKKGARSSIEALLKRVSQGREFHPINPLVDIYNSVSLSYAVPCGGEDLDKIVGGLHLGKAKGGESFFPLGAESDAPALPEEIIYYDEEGAVCRCLNWREAQRTMLTEETKNAILVIEAINEEQAVRAQAAMIELQTLIEDYSGVKGEITHLTLDNPSLEI
;
A
#
# COMPACT_ATOMS: atom_id res chain seq x y z
N HIS A 1 -3.38 16.51 15.87
CA HIS A 1 -4.37 16.49 14.79
C HIS A 1 -3.62 16.27 13.48
N VAL A 2 -3.66 15.03 12.94
CA VAL A 2 -3.23 14.75 11.57
C VAL A 2 -4.33 15.27 10.64
N ARG A 3 -4.23 16.51 10.23
CA ARG A 3 -5.31 17.27 9.58
C ARG A 3 -5.51 17.00 8.10
N SER A 4 -4.90 15.99 7.47
CA SER A 4 -5.13 15.75 6.04
C SER A 4 -4.75 14.33 5.63
N ARG A 5 -5.46 13.31 6.13
CA ARG A 5 -5.37 11.99 5.51
C ARG A 5 -6.41 11.91 4.42
N ARG A 6 -5.96 11.75 3.20
CA ARG A 6 -6.79 11.46 2.05
C ARG A 6 -6.43 10.06 1.58
N GLN A 7 -7.43 9.22 1.44
CA GLN A 7 -7.28 7.87 0.90
C GLN A 7 -8.00 7.79 -0.43
N ARG A 8 -7.41 7.06 -1.34
CA ARG A 8 -8.04 6.63 -2.58
C ARG A 8 -8.10 5.13 -2.55
N GLN A 9 -9.27 4.61 -2.77
CA GLN A 9 -9.53 3.18 -2.80
C GLN A 9 -10.02 2.78 -4.18
N MET A 10 -9.63 1.59 -4.61
CA MET A 10 -10.14 0.96 -5.81
C MET A 10 -10.52 -0.46 -5.49
N CYS A 11 -11.79 -0.79 -5.74
CA CYS A 11 -12.30 -2.15 -5.61
C CYS A 11 -12.29 -2.84 -6.98
N ILE A 12 -11.79 -4.05 -7.01
CA ILE A 12 -11.72 -4.92 -8.19
C ILE A 12 -12.46 -6.19 -7.86
N ARG A 13 -13.33 -6.65 -8.75
CA ARG A 13 -14.14 -7.87 -8.54
C ARG A 13 -13.97 -8.85 -9.69
N ASP A 14 -14.20 -10.14 -9.39
CA ASP A 14 -14.15 -11.27 -10.33
C ASP A 14 -12.84 -11.36 -11.11
N ARG A 15 -11.72 -11.23 -10.39
CA ARG A 15 -10.40 -11.15 -10.98
C ARG A 15 -9.60 -12.43 -10.78
N ASP A 16 -8.85 -12.81 -11.83
CA ASP A 16 -7.79 -13.80 -11.75
C ASP A 16 -6.46 -13.10 -11.47
N ASN A 17 -5.86 -13.33 -10.30
CA ASN A 17 -4.53 -12.87 -9.89
C ASN A 17 -3.47 -13.97 -10.00
N SER A 18 -3.76 -15.02 -10.76
CA SER A 18 -2.84 -16.15 -10.94
C SER A 18 -1.52 -15.71 -11.58
N VAL A 19 -0.44 -16.34 -11.14
CA VAL A 19 0.89 -16.11 -11.69
C VAL A 19 1.04 -16.86 -13.00
N ASP A 20 1.47 -16.14 -14.04
CA ASP A 20 1.88 -16.68 -15.33
C ASP A 20 3.31 -16.20 -15.60
N GLU A 21 4.29 -17.07 -15.40
CA GLU A 21 5.71 -16.78 -15.59
C GLU A 21 6.03 -16.23 -16.98
N SER A 22 5.22 -16.56 -18.00
CA SER A 22 5.41 -15.99 -19.35
C SER A 22 5.21 -14.49 -19.41
N LYS A 23 4.54 -13.90 -18.40
CA LYS A 23 4.30 -12.47 -18.24
C LYS A 23 5.28 -11.75 -17.31
N ASP A 24 6.18 -12.48 -16.67
CA ASP A 24 7.22 -11.89 -15.81
C ASP A 24 8.00 -10.75 -16.50
N PRO A 25 8.38 -10.84 -17.80
CA PRO A 25 9.04 -9.73 -18.47
C PRO A 25 8.19 -8.45 -18.53
N TYR A 26 6.86 -8.56 -18.62
CA TYR A 26 5.97 -7.42 -18.59
C TYR A 26 5.97 -6.76 -17.20
N PHE A 27 5.76 -7.54 -16.14
CA PHE A 27 5.76 -7.02 -14.78
C PHE A 27 7.13 -6.49 -14.36
N LYS A 28 8.22 -7.18 -14.73
CA LYS A 28 9.58 -6.68 -14.52
C LYS A 28 9.79 -5.32 -15.19
N SER A 29 9.31 -5.14 -16.42
CA SER A 29 9.38 -3.87 -17.13
C SER A 29 8.57 -2.76 -16.43
N LEU A 30 7.40 -3.06 -15.86
CA LEU A 30 6.64 -2.09 -15.07
C LEU A 30 7.42 -1.66 -13.82
N LEU A 31 7.94 -2.63 -13.07
CA LEU A 31 8.71 -2.39 -11.86
C LEU A 31 9.99 -1.58 -12.15
N ASP A 32 10.70 -1.89 -13.21
CA ASP A 32 11.90 -1.15 -13.62
C ASP A 32 11.60 0.29 -14.04
N LYS A 33 10.49 0.52 -14.76
CA LYS A 33 10.02 1.86 -15.09
C LYS A 33 9.64 2.65 -13.84
N GLY A 34 8.93 2.00 -12.90
CA GLY A 34 8.60 2.60 -11.61
C GLY A 34 9.84 2.96 -10.81
N ALA A 35 10.81 2.06 -10.72
CA ALA A 35 12.09 2.31 -10.04
C ALA A 35 12.86 3.45 -10.68
N LYS A 36 12.85 3.56 -12.01
CA LYS A 36 13.50 4.68 -12.71
C LYS A 36 12.84 6.03 -12.40
N ARG A 37 11.49 6.11 -12.39
CA ARG A 37 10.77 7.33 -11.99
C ARG A 37 10.99 7.66 -10.50
N ALA A 38 11.14 6.65 -9.65
CA ALA A 38 11.40 6.83 -8.23
C ALA A 38 12.70 7.57 -7.93
N GLU A 39 13.69 7.54 -8.83
CA GLU A 39 14.94 8.28 -8.68
C GLU A 39 14.73 9.79 -8.54
N ASP A 40 13.67 10.35 -9.14
CA ASP A 40 13.33 11.78 -9.06
C ASP A 40 12.93 12.22 -7.64
N PHE A 41 12.61 11.28 -6.74
CA PHE A 41 12.21 11.53 -5.35
C PHE A 41 13.33 11.27 -4.34
N ILE A 42 14.50 10.82 -4.79
CA ILE A 42 15.65 10.47 -3.93
C ILE A 42 16.93 11.12 -4.45
N LEU A 43 16.88 12.43 -4.68
CA LEU A 43 17.97 13.20 -5.28
C LEU A 43 19.10 13.52 -4.27
N ASP A 44 18.81 13.53 -2.96
CA ASP A 44 19.80 13.78 -1.94
C ASP A 44 20.60 12.50 -1.64
N GLU A 45 21.94 12.62 -1.63
CA GLU A 45 22.84 11.51 -1.31
C GLU A 45 22.55 10.91 0.07
N ASN A 46 22.19 11.76 1.03
CA ASN A 46 21.68 11.29 2.30
C ASN A 46 20.21 10.93 2.15
N PHE A 47 19.92 9.65 1.94
CA PHE A 47 18.58 9.13 1.74
C PHE A 47 17.51 9.73 2.66
N THR A 48 17.88 9.99 3.94
CA THR A 48 16.93 10.48 4.94
C THR A 48 16.59 11.96 4.80
N GLN A 49 17.31 12.70 3.95
CA GLN A 49 17.06 14.13 3.69
C GLN A 49 16.08 14.35 2.53
N ASN A 50 15.77 13.33 1.77
CA ASN A 50 14.77 13.44 0.72
C ASN A 50 13.39 13.75 1.31
N GLU A 51 12.70 14.72 0.71
CA GLU A 51 11.46 15.31 1.24
C GLU A 51 10.38 14.27 1.54
N VAL A 52 10.09 13.39 0.58
CA VAL A 52 9.09 12.32 0.77
C VAL A 52 9.40 11.41 1.96
N ILE A 53 10.69 11.18 2.23
CA ILE A 53 11.12 10.37 3.39
C ILE A 53 10.89 11.11 4.69
N GLN A 54 11.24 12.40 4.73
CA GLN A 54 11.03 13.25 5.91
C GLN A 54 9.56 13.41 6.25
N GLU A 55 8.71 13.65 5.25
CA GLU A 55 7.26 13.78 5.42
C GLU A 55 6.64 12.52 6.04
N TRP A 56 6.95 11.34 5.51
CA TRP A 56 6.43 10.08 6.06
C TRP A 56 6.99 9.78 7.45
N ARG A 57 8.26 10.06 7.71
CA ARG A 57 8.84 9.92 9.06
C ARG A 57 8.19 10.87 10.05
N GLN A 58 7.91 12.10 9.65
CA GLN A 58 7.18 13.05 10.48
C GLN A 58 5.76 12.55 10.76
N ALA A 59 5.04 12.02 9.77
CA ALA A 59 3.72 11.43 9.98
C ALA A 59 3.78 10.25 10.96
N PHE A 60 4.76 9.36 10.82
CA PHE A 60 4.95 8.21 11.72
C PHE A 60 5.36 8.60 13.14
N SER A 61 5.94 9.78 13.34
CA SER A 61 6.25 10.29 14.68
C SER A 61 5.04 10.75 15.49
N GLN A 62 3.89 10.91 14.84
CA GLN A 62 2.65 11.44 15.46
C GLN A 62 1.77 10.37 16.11
N PHE A 63 2.14 9.10 16.00
CA PHE A 63 1.41 8.00 16.62
C PHE A 63 2.37 6.90 17.10
N LYS A 64 1.87 6.00 17.95
CA LYS A 64 2.65 4.86 18.42
C LYS A 64 3.00 3.96 17.26
N THR A 65 4.27 3.55 17.17
CA THR A 65 4.75 2.61 16.16
C THR A 65 5.57 1.49 16.79
N LYS A 66 5.61 0.34 16.14
CA LYS A 66 6.60 -0.69 16.46
C LYS A 66 8.01 -0.16 16.13
N LYS A 67 8.98 -0.50 16.96
CA LYS A 67 10.40 -0.12 16.71
C LYS A 67 10.84 -0.56 15.32
N GLY A 68 11.32 0.40 14.52
CA GLY A 68 11.79 0.17 13.16
C GLY A 68 10.70 0.19 12.08
N ALA A 69 9.41 0.38 12.44
CA ALA A 69 8.37 0.55 11.44
C ALA A 69 8.60 1.82 10.61
N ARG A 70 8.37 1.71 9.31
CA ARG A 70 8.47 2.79 8.32
C ARG A 70 7.34 2.66 7.32
N SER A 71 7.01 3.74 6.63
CA SER A 71 6.07 3.69 5.52
C SER A 71 6.55 2.72 4.44
N SER A 72 5.62 2.04 3.77
CA SER A 72 5.92 1.12 2.66
C SER A 72 6.70 1.82 1.55
N ILE A 73 6.36 3.07 1.22
CA ILE A 73 7.09 3.83 0.21
C ILE A 73 8.54 4.12 0.62
N GLU A 74 8.83 4.36 1.90
CA GLU A 74 10.22 4.50 2.36
C GLU A 74 11.01 3.21 2.10
N ALA A 75 10.38 2.04 2.31
CA ALA A 75 11.02 0.76 2.07
C ALA A 75 11.32 0.53 0.57
N LEU A 76 10.37 0.87 -0.30
CA LEU A 76 10.55 0.77 -1.76
C LEU A 76 11.64 1.72 -2.26
N LEU A 77 11.58 3.01 -1.90
CA LEU A 77 12.58 4.02 -2.28
C LEU A 77 13.97 3.67 -1.75
N LYS A 78 14.05 3.05 -0.56
CA LYS A 78 15.34 2.57 -0.03
C LYS A 78 15.95 1.46 -0.88
N ARG A 79 15.14 0.56 -1.44
CA ARG A 79 15.63 -0.46 -2.38
C ARG A 79 16.19 0.19 -3.65
N VAL A 80 15.46 1.19 -4.20
CA VAL A 80 15.93 1.96 -5.37
C VAL A 80 17.27 2.65 -5.08
N SER A 81 17.38 3.37 -3.95
CA SER A 81 18.62 4.06 -3.57
C SER A 81 19.83 3.13 -3.37
N GLN A 82 19.57 1.83 -3.15
CA GLN A 82 20.59 0.79 -3.01
C GLN A 82 20.88 0.05 -4.31
N GLY A 83 20.24 0.42 -5.43
CA GLY A 83 20.37 -0.28 -6.70
C GLY A 83 19.87 -1.72 -6.67
N ARG A 84 18.94 -2.05 -5.76
CA ARG A 84 18.38 -3.41 -5.67
C ARG A 84 17.28 -3.60 -6.70
N GLU A 85 17.33 -4.69 -7.41
CA GLU A 85 16.31 -5.06 -8.38
C GLU A 85 14.99 -5.46 -7.71
N PHE A 86 13.91 -5.24 -8.45
CA PHE A 86 12.58 -5.75 -8.14
C PHE A 86 12.30 -6.97 -9.02
N HIS A 87 11.66 -7.98 -8.41
CA HIS A 87 11.25 -9.20 -9.11
C HIS A 87 9.74 -9.35 -9.01
N PRO A 88 9.08 -9.87 -10.04
CA PRO A 88 7.65 -10.15 -10.01
C PRO A 88 7.25 -11.06 -8.84
N ILE A 89 6.06 -10.80 -8.28
CA ILE A 89 5.47 -11.54 -7.17
C ILE A 89 4.11 -12.11 -7.60
N ASN A 90 3.17 -11.24 -7.91
CA ASN A 90 1.90 -11.55 -8.55
C ASN A 90 1.35 -10.29 -9.24
N PRO A 91 0.44 -10.41 -10.19
CA PRO A 91 0.01 -9.31 -11.03
C PRO A 91 -0.42 -8.04 -10.29
N LEU A 92 -1.29 -8.16 -9.29
CA LEU A 92 -1.79 -7.00 -8.56
C LEU A 92 -0.69 -6.32 -7.74
N VAL A 93 0.14 -7.11 -7.05
CA VAL A 93 1.28 -6.61 -6.25
C VAL A 93 2.29 -5.89 -7.13
N ASP A 94 2.62 -6.43 -8.29
CA ASP A 94 3.61 -5.86 -9.20
C ASP A 94 3.10 -4.55 -9.82
N ILE A 95 1.83 -4.51 -10.21
CA ILE A 95 1.20 -3.31 -10.74
C ILE A 95 1.17 -2.22 -9.67
N TYR A 96 0.66 -2.48 -8.44
CA TYR A 96 0.60 -1.43 -7.44
C TYR A 96 1.99 -0.99 -6.95
N ASN A 97 2.97 -1.88 -6.85
CA ASN A 97 4.35 -1.51 -6.53
C ASN A 97 4.98 -0.62 -7.60
N SER A 98 4.74 -0.90 -8.89
CA SER A 98 5.23 -0.08 -9.98
C SER A 98 4.66 1.35 -9.93
N VAL A 99 3.37 1.47 -9.60
CA VAL A 99 2.67 2.75 -9.44
C VAL A 99 3.14 3.47 -8.16
N SER A 100 3.25 2.75 -7.04
CA SER A 100 3.79 3.30 -5.78
C SER A 100 5.17 3.93 -6.00
N LEU A 101 6.06 3.24 -6.69
CA LEU A 101 7.38 3.74 -7.06
C LEU A 101 7.30 4.96 -7.97
N SER A 102 6.46 4.91 -9.03
CA SER A 102 6.36 5.97 -10.03
C SER A 102 5.90 7.31 -9.46
N TYR A 103 5.09 7.29 -8.41
CA TYR A 103 4.49 8.48 -7.82
C TYR A 103 4.98 8.78 -6.40
N ALA A 104 5.85 7.95 -5.86
CA ALA A 104 6.37 8.03 -4.49
C ALA A 104 5.25 8.20 -3.44
N VAL A 105 4.22 7.37 -3.53
CA VAL A 105 3.10 7.29 -2.59
C VAL A 105 2.92 5.85 -2.10
N PRO A 106 2.54 5.62 -0.84
CA PRO A 106 2.21 4.29 -0.37
C PRO A 106 1.02 3.72 -1.12
N CYS A 107 1.16 2.50 -1.58
CA CYS A 107 0.08 1.71 -2.13
C CYS A 107 0.11 0.32 -1.50
N GLY A 108 -1.03 -0.20 -1.13
CA GLY A 108 -1.23 -1.54 -0.60
C GLY A 108 -2.51 -2.15 -1.12
N GLY A 109 -2.70 -3.43 -0.87
CA GLY A 109 -3.90 -4.13 -1.32
C GLY A 109 -4.23 -5.32 -0.44
N GLU A 110 -5.53 -5.53 -0.26
CA GLU A 110 -6.07 -6.62 0.55
C GLU A 110 -7.07 -7.45 -0.26
N ASP A 111 -7.13 -8.72 0.06
CA ASP A 111 -8.15 -9.64 -0.45
C ASP A 111 -9.47 -9.38 0.26
N LEU A 112 -10.46 -8.84 -0.47
CA LEU A 112 -11.77 -8.49 0.10
C LEU A 112 -12.53 -9.71 0.65
N ASP A 113 -12.33 -10.88 0.06
CA ASP A 113 -12.99 -12.11 0.51
C ASP A 113 -12.44 -12.64 1.84
N LYS A 114 -11.32 -12.07 2.31
CA LYS A 114 -10.69 -12.38 3.60
C LYS A 114 -10.95 -11.34 4.68
N ILE A 115 -11.60 -10.23 4.35
CA ILE A 115 -12.00 -9.20 5.32
C ILE A 115 -13.27 -9.67 6.05
N VAL A 116 -13.24 -9.64 7.36
CA VAL A 116 -14.38 -10.04 8.20
C VAL A 116 -15.11 -8.80 8.72
N GLY A 117 -16.36 -8.63 8.32
CA GLY A 117 -17.12 -7.41 8.62
C GLY A 117 -16.65 -6.24 7.76
N GLY A 118 -16.25 -5.14 8.37
CA GLY A 118 -15.77 -3.94 7.66
C GLY A 118 -14.28 -3.71 7.81
N LEU A 119 -13.64 -3.18 6.78
CA LEU A 119 -12.26 -2.71 6.86
C LEU A 119 -12.23 -1.27 7.42
N HIS A 120 -11.54 -1.08 8.52
CA HIS A 120 -11.45 0.18 9.24
C HIS A 120 -10.02 0.69 9.33
N LEU A 121 -9.84 2.01 9.29
CA LEU A 121 -8.59 2.68 9.66
C LEU A 121 -8.79 3.43 10.97
N GLY A 122 -8.00 3.11 11.98
CA GLY A 122 -8.15 3.76 13.28
C GLY A 122 -7.01 3.48 14.24
N LYS A 123 -7.21 3.91 15.49
CA LYS A 123 -6.26 3.63 16.58
C LYS A 123 -6.52 2.26 17.16
N ALA A 124 -5.45 1.48 17.28
CA ALA A 124 -5.48 0.20 17.96
C ALA A 124 -5.78 0.38 19.46
N LYS A 125 -6.57 -0.51 20.00
CA LYS A 125 -6.76 -0.66 21.47
C LYS A 125 -5.55 -1.35 22.09
N GLY A 126 -4.83 -2.13 21.30
CA GLY A 126 -3.73 -2.99 21.66
C GLY A 126 -4.17 -4.43 21.83
N GLY A 127 -3.38 -5.33 21.26
CA GLY A 127 -3.66 -6.77 21.32
C GLY A 127 -4.42 -7.30 20.10
N GLU A 128 -4.76 -6.46 19.12
CA GLU A 128 -5.31 -6.92 17.83
C GLU A 128 -4.30 -7.89 17.19
N SER A 129 -4.73 -9.12 16.95
CA SER A 129 -3.89 -10.20 16.39
C SER A 129 -3.35 -9.79 15.02
N PHE A 130 -2.08 -10.11 14.79
CA PHE A 130 -1.41 -9.76 13.54
C PHE A 130 -0.26 -10.72 13.25
N PHE A 131 -0.38 -11.49 12.20
CA PHE A 131 0.70 -12.34 11.68
C PHE A 131 1.30 -11.67 10.44
N PRO A 132 2.47 -11.03 10.55
CA PRO A 132 3.12 -10.45 9.38
C PRO A 132 3.60 -11.54 8.43
N LEU A 133 3.73 -11.21 7.14
CA LEU A 133 4.19 -12.14 6.11
C LEU A 133 5.50 -12.84 6.55
N GLY A 134 5.49 -14.17 6.48
CA GLY A 134 6.62 -15.03 6.85
C GLY A 134 6.85 -15.21 8.35
N ALA A 135 5.96 -14.70 9.22
CA ALA A 135 6.04 -14.93 10.66
C ALA A 135 5.27 -16.19 11.10
N GLU A 136 5.85 -16.92 12.05
CA GLU A 136 5.25 -18.09 12.67
C GLU A 136 4.51 -17.74 13.97
N SER A 137 4.64 -16.52 14.46
CA SER A 137 4.07 -16.07 15.72
C SER A 137 3.28 -14.78 15.57
N ASP A 138 2.26 -14.64 16.42
CA ASP A 138 1.48 -13.43 16.53
C ASP A 138 2.36 -12.25 17.00
N ALA A 139 2.20 -11.12 16.34
CA ALA A 139 2.87 -9.86 16.66
C ALA A 139 1.81 -8.76 16.80
N PRO A 140 0.98 -8.80 17.86
CA PRO A 140 -0.22 -7.98 17.96
C PRO A 140 0.09 -6.48 17.93
N ALA A 141 -0.91 -5.70 17.51
CA ALA A 141 -0.81 -4.24 17.49
C ALA A 141 -0.59 -3.68 18.90
N LEU A 142 0.20 -2.63 19.00
CA LEU A 142 0.41 -1.90 20.25
C LEU A 142 -0.73 -0.89 20.45
N PRO A 143 -1.10 -0.57 21.71
CA PRO A 143 -2.06 0.50 21.98
C PRO A 143 -1.64 1.80 21.30
N GLU A 144 -2.61 2.53 20.73
CA GLU A 144 -2.39 3.83 20.05
C GLU A 144 -1.64 3.75 18.69
N GLU A 145 -1.30 2.56 18.19
CA GLU A 145 -0.88 2.43 16.78
C GLU A 145 -2.03 2.86 15.86
N ILE A 146 -1.71 3.39 14.69
CA ILE A 146 -2.68 3.53 13.61
C ILE A 146 -2.62 2.26 12.77
N ILE A 147 -3.75 1.58 12.66
CA ILE A 147 -3.84 0.30 11.96
C ILE A 147 -5.06 0.27 11.03
N TYR A 148 -4.95 -0.54 9.97
CA TYR A 148 -6.13 -1.10 9.34
C TYR A 148 -6.53 -2.34 10.12
N TYR A 149 -7.82 -2.51 10.37
CA TYR A 149 -8.34 -3.65 11.12
C TYR A 149 -9.75 -4.00 10.65
N ASP A 150 -10.13 -5.23 10.91
CA ASP A 150 -11.48 -5.76 10.74
C ASP A 150 -11.95 -6.39 12.06
N GLU A 151 -13.04 -7.17 12.04
CA GLU A 151 -13.58 -7.81 13.24
C GLU A 151 -12.67 -8.91 13.81
N GLU A 152 -11.71 -9.42 13.01
CA GLU A 152 -10.82 -10.53 13.40
C GLU A 152 -9.47 -10.07 13.94
N GLY A 153 -8.99 -8.89 13.51
CA GLY A 153 -7.72 -8.37 13.99
C GLY A 153 -7.13 -7.26 13.12
N ALA A 154 -5.82 -7.05 13.28
CA ALA A 154 -5.12 -6.07 12.46
C ALA A 154 -4.88 -6.63 11.05
N VAL A 155 -5.21 -5.82 10.04
CA VAL A 155 -5.01 -6.08 8.61
C VAL A 155 -3.69 -5.48 8.14
N CYS A 156 -3.41 -4.22 8.53
CA CYS A 156 -2.11 -3.60 8.30
C CYS A 156 -1.68 -2.78 9.53
N ARG A 157 -0.45 -2.98 10.01
CA ARG A 157 0.08 -2.31 11.19
C ARG A 157 0.88 -1.06 10.86
N CYS A 158 0.91 -0.13 11.82
CA CYS A 158 1.61 1.14 11.72
C CYS A 158 1.25 1.84 10.40
N LEU A 159 -0.06 2.06 10.17
CA LEU A 159 -0.65 2.68 8.99
C LEU A 159 -0.44 1.84 7.72
N ASN A 160 0.71 1.93 7.08
CA ASN A 160 1.05 1.23 5.84
C ASN A 160 2.43 0.55 5.93
N TRP A 161 2.79 0.05 7.12
CA TRP A 161 4.09 -0.58 7.30
C TRP A 161 4.13 -2.01 6.78
N ARG A 162 3.19 -2.86 7.21
CA ARG A 162 3.10 -4.27 6.81
C ARG A 162 1.67 -4.78 6.86
N GLU A 163 1.35 -5.62 5.91
CA GLU A 163 0.09 -6.35 5.78
C GLU A 163 0.12 -7.67 6.55
N ALA A 164 -1.07 -8.14 6.95
CA ALA A 164 -1.25 -9.44 7.58
C ALA A 164 -1.24 -10.57 6.54
N GLN A 165 -0.72 -11.75 6.91
CA GLN A 165 -0.80 -12.94 6.05
C GLN A 165 -2.24 -13.31 5.69
N ARG A 166 -3.18 -13.09 6.61
CA ARG A 166 -4.59 -13.47 6.47
C ARG A 166 -5.27 -12.79 5.30
N THR A 167 -5.01 -11.51 5.10
CA THR A 167 -5.72 -10.65 4.15
C THR A 167 -4.89 -10.26 2.94
N MET A 168 -3.61 -10.66 2.89
CA MET A 168 -2.73 -10.31 1.79
C MET A 168 -3.23 -10.85 0.45
N LEU A 169 -2.89 -10.15 -0.62
CA LEU A 169 -3.15 -10.58 -1.99
C LEU A 169 -2.34 -11.84 -2.32
N THR A 170 -3.02 -12.85 -2.81
CA THR A 170 -2.46 -14.13 -3.26
C THR A 170 -2.86 -14.42 -4.70
N GLU A 171 -2.31 -15.49 -5.27
CA GLU A 171 -2.70 -15.97 -6.59
C GLU A 171 -4.18 -16.37 -6.68
N GLU A 172 -4.80 -16.71 -5.54
CA GLU A 172 -6.21 -17.11 -5.45
C GLU A 172 -7.16 -15.91 -5.30
N THR A 173 -6.62 -14.69 -5.06
CA THR A 173 -7.44 -13.49 -4.86
C THR A 173 -8.25 -13.16 -6.11
N LYS A 174 -9.56 -13.02 -5.93
CA LYS A 174 -10.50 -12.61 -6.97
C LYS A 174 -11.06 -11.21 -6.77
N ASN A 175 -11.32 -10.85 -5.53
CA ASN A 175 -11.85 -9.56 -5.15
C ASN A 175 -10.82 -8.82 -4.32
N ALA A 176 -10.39 -7.65 -4.76
CA ALA A 176 -9.34 -6.90 -4.10
C ALA A 176 -9.75 -5.46 -3.84
N ILE A 177 -9.28 -4.91 -2.73
CA ILE A 177 -9.25 -3.47 -2.48
C ILE A 177 -7.82 -2.99 -2.55
N LEU A 178 -7.56 -1.96 -3.35
CA LEU A 178 -6.27 -1.29 -3.41
C LEU A 178 -6.39 0.11 -2.81
N VAL A 179 -5.43 0.49 -1.99
CA VAL A 179 -5.46 1.74 -1.24
C VAL A 179 -4.19 2.54 -1.53
N ILE A 180 -4.37 3.82 -1.88
CA ILE A 180 -3.27 4.79 -1.95
C ILE A 180 -3.51 5.86 -0.89
N GLU A 181 -2.48 6.18 -0.12
CA GLU A 181 -2.54 7.14 0.96
C GLU A 181 -1.75 8.41 0.64
N ALA A 182 -2.26 9.53 1.13
CA ALA A 182 -1.58 10.83 1.06
C ALA A 182 -1.73 11.57 2.39
N ILE A 183 -0.67 12.23 2.83
CA ILE A 183 -0.59 12.94 4.10
C ILE A 183 -0.58 14.47 3.94
N ASN A 184 -0.44 14.97 2.73
CA ASN A 184 -0.50 16.39 2.39
C ASN A 184 -1.10 16.61 0.98
N GLU A 185 -1.29 17.86 0.57
CA GLU A 185 -1.92 18.22 -0.69
C GLU A 185 -1.08 17.80 -1.91
N GLU A 186 0.24 17.94 -1.84
CA GLU A 186 1.13 17.55 -2.93
C GLU A 186 1.07 16.05 -3.18
N GLN A 187 1.16 15.24 -2.10
CA GLN A 187 0.98 13.81 -2.21
C GLN A 187 -0.44 13.44 -2.68
N ALA A 188 -1.47 14.21 -2.30
CA ALA A 188 -2.83 13.96 -2.76
C ALA A 188 -2.97 14.13 -4.28
N VAL A 189 -2.28 15.10 -4.87
CA VAL A 189 -2.23 15.27 -6.33
C VAL A 189 -1.53 14.08 -6.99
N ARG A 190 -0.36 13.67 -6.47
CA ARG A 190 0.35 12.47 -6.97
C ARG A 190 -0.49 11.20 -6.81
N ALA A 191 -1.15 11.02 -5.67
CA ALA A 191 -2.02 9.88 -5.40
C ALA A 191 -3.22 9.82 -6.35
N GLN A 192 -3.73 10.96 -6.80
CA GLN A 192 -4.81 10.99 -7.81
C GLN A 192 -4.32 10.46 -9.16
N ALA A 193 -3.18 10.94 -9.61
CA ALA A 193 -2.58 10.47 -10.86
C ALA A 193 -2.20 8.99 -10.76
N ALA A 194 -1.63 8.58 -9.62
CA ALA A 194 -1.29 7.19 -9.33
C ALA A 194 -2.52 6.26 -9.40
N MET A 195 -3.65 6.66 -8.83
CA MET A 195 -4.86 5.85 -8.85
C MET A 195 -5.43 5.68 -10.27
N ILE A 196 -5.33 6.72 -11.11
CA ILE A 196 -5.76 6.63 -12.51
C ILE A 196 -4.82 5.70 -13.30
N GLU A 197 -3.49 5.81 -13.12
CA GLU A 197 -2.54 4.90 -13.76
C GLU A 197 -2.75 3.45 -13.27
N LEU A 198 -2.98 3.27 -11.98
CA LEU A 198 -3.27 1.97 -11.37
C LEU A 198 -4.51 1.31 -12.00
N GLN A 199 -5.62 2.08 -12.11
CA GLN A 199 -6.85 1.60 -12.75
C GLN A 199 -6.59 1.21 -14.21
N THR A 200 -5.86 2.03 -14.97
CA THR A 200 -5.56 1.76 -16.37
C THR A 200 -4.72 0.50 -16.54
N LEU A 201 -3.65 0.34 -15.75
CA LEU A 201 -2.79 -0.85 -15.83
C LEU A 201 -3.55 -2.14 -15.47
N ILE A 202 -4.43 -2.06 -14.50
CA ILE A 202 -5.27 -3.19 -14.09
C ILE A 202 -6.30 -3.51 -15.19
N GLU A 203 -6.96 -2.50 -15.75
CA GLU A 203 -7.92 -2.69 -16.85
C GLU A 203 -7.22 -3.29 -18.09
N ASP A 204 -6.06 -2.75 -18.47
CA ASP A 204 -5.27 -3.24 -19.61
C ASP A 204 -4.81 -4.70 -19.42
N TYR A 205 -4.39 -5.05 -18.20
CA TYR A 205 -3.95 -6.42 -17.91
C TYR A 205 -5.12 -7.38 -17.81
N SER A 206 -6.24 -6.95 -17.24
CA SER A 206 -7.32 -7.81 -16.76
C SER A 206 -8.58 -7.78 -17.57
N GLY A 207 -8.79 -6.70 -18.32
CA GLY A 207 -10.09 -6.42 -18.89
C GLY A 207 -11.15 -5.97 -17.88
N VAL A 208 -10.80 -5.82 -16.60
CA VAL A 208 -11.73 -5.41 -15.53
C VAL A 208 -11.39 -4.01 -15.05
N LYS A 209 -12.35 -3.11 -15.14
CA LYS A 209 -12.21 -1.75 -14.62
C LYS A 209 -12.58 -1.69 -13.15
N GLY A 210 -11.62 -1.35 -12.30
CA GLY A 210 -11.87 -1.12 -10.87
C GLY A 210 -12.67 0.16 -10.61
N GLU A 211 -13.47 0.16 -9.56
CA GLU A 211 -14.21 1.34 -9.10
C GLU A 211 -13.34 2.17 -8.15
N ILE A 212 -13.17 3.47 -8.45
CA ILE A 212 -12.34 4.38 -7.64
C ILE A 212 -13.24 5.19 -6.70
N THR A 213 -12.90 5.20 -5.42
CA THR A 213 -13.52 6.05 -4.41
C THR A 213 -12.48 6.89 -3.69
N HIS A 214 -12.86 8.11 -3.35
CA HIS A 214 -12.01 9.03 -2.60
C HIS A 214 -12.58 9.22 -1.20
N LEU A 215 -11.86 8.74 -0.18
CA LEU A 215 -12.19 8.93 1.22
C LEU A 215 -11.48 10.15 1.79
N THR A 216 -12.23 10.95 2.53
CA THR A 216 -11.76 12.14 3.24
C THR A 216 -12.36 12.18 4.63
N LEU A 217 -12.00 13.19 5.43
CA LEU A 217 -12.66 13.40 6.73
C LEU A 217 -14.16 13.74 6.58
N ASP A 218 -14.54 14.37 5.47
CA ASP A 218 -15.93 14.73 5.20
C ASP A 218 -16.73 13.59 4.55
N ASN A 219 -16.03 12.63 3.93
CA ASN A 219 -16.60 11.41 3.35
C ASN A 219 -15.76 10.20 3.79
N PRO A 220 -15.92 9.72 5.04
CA PRO A 220 -14.99 8.78 5.66
C PRO A 220 -15.30 7.30 5.39
N SER A 221 -16.38 6.97 4.72
CA SER A 221 -16.82 5.58 4.53
C SER A 221 -17.28 5.30 3.10
N LEU A 222 -17.18 4.03 2.73
CA LEU A 222 -17.69 3.46 1.49
C LEU A 222 -18.34 2.12 1.80
N GLU A 223 -19.52 1.87 1.25
CA GLU A 223 -20.11 0.53 1.21
C GLU A 223 -19.73 -0.15 -0.11
N ILE A 224 -19.25 -1.40 -0.02
CA ILE A 224 -18.70 -2.16 -1.14
C ILE A 224 -19.57 -3.39 -1.44
#